data_9fcdf30989798c59798d3af12c02755d
#
_entry.id   9fcdf30989798c59798d3af12c02755d
#
_cell.length_a   1.000
_cell.length_b   1.000
_cell.length_c   1.000
_cell.angle_alpha   90.00
_cell.angle_beta   90.00
_cell.angle_gamma   90.00
#
_symmetry.space_group_name_H-M   'P 1'
#
loop_
_entity.id
_entity.type
_entity.pdbx_description
1 polymer ?
#
loop_
_entity_poly.entity_id
_entity_poly.type
_entity_poly.pdbx_seq_one_letter_code
_entity_poly.pdbx_strand_id
1 'polypeptide(L)'
;MTDDDRPSETEEPLTDVADETEGDWEWRRSESARLLSDGGTDAAGADDVALDPWGSSTVSDYRKLFEQFGIEEFDELLDGVPNPHYLMRRGVIFGHRDYRPVARAMRDDEPFAALSGFMPTGDPHIGHKLVFDEIIWHQQQGGDAYALIADLEAHSARGLTWDEIDEHARNYVLSLLALGFDPEDGTLYRQSDNREVQDLAFELGIEANFSELGSIYGFDGETDVSHMQSVVTQMADILYPQVADEPKPTVIPVGPDQDPHVRLSRDLAARVRYFGVTKAYASFEVASEAERDLLAAAWAALEDEVGAEEPVRCEDAADWIESEIEPDETRHSAVEKLRSAGKEPLRPRVRFLDRNATEEAFEALIEAVDGEKRVYDEHIDAFDMDRAEAEALSREVEVDHGGYGFLPPSSIYHRFMTGLTGGKMSSSIPASHISLLDDPEDGYDKVRSATTGGRETAEKQRELGGEADECPVYELYAYLLSGDDDEFAKEVYEECVGGERLCGGCKEQAAELMREFLDDHQEKREEWADKLDELDIDLDSDRKR
;
A
#
# COMPACT_ATOMS: atom_id res chain seq x y z
N MET A 1 5.67 12.42 18.66
CA MET A 1 4.21 12.37 18.55
C MET A 1 3.91 10.93 18.25
N THR A 2 3.35 10.23 19.17
CA THR A 2 3.20 8.76 19.10
C THR A 2 1.88 8.46 18.41
N ASP A 3 1.97 7.90 17.19
CA ASP A 3 0.87 7.25 16.52
C ASP A 3 0.39 6.07 17.35
N ASP A 4 -0.74 6.20 17.94
CA ASP A 4 -1.56 5.07 18.38
C ASP A 4 -3.03 5.50 18.50
N ASP A 5 -3.59 6.03 17.41
CA ASP A 5 -5.02 6.11 17.19
C ASP A 5 -5.42 5.02 16.19
N ARG A 6 -5.21 3.76 16.59
CA ARG A 6 -5.96 2.68 15.94
C ARG A 6 -7.31 2.58 16.63
N PRO A 7 -8.40 2.87 15.91
CA PRO A 7 -9.69 2.40 16.36
C PRO A 7 -9.67 0.87 16.27
N SER A 8 -9.79 0.19 17.39
CA SER A 8 -10.29 -1.18 17.40
C SER A 8 -11.76 -1.13 16.97
N GLU A 9 -11.99 -0.96 15.69
CA GLU A 9 -13.28 -1.32 15.14
C GLU A 9 -13.35 -2.84 15.24
N THR A 10 -14.25 -3.33 16.07
CA THR A 10 -14.76 -4.69 15.93
C THR A 10 -15.54 -4.71 14.62
N GLU A 11 -14.80 -4.71 13.49
CA GLU A 11 -15.38 -5.09 12.22
C GLU A 11 -15.84 -6.53 12.37
N GLU A 12 -17.11 -6.77 12.07
CA GLU A 12 -17.61 -8.12 11.90
C GLU A 12 -16.63 -8.86 10.97
N PRO A 13 -16.23 -10.08 11.31
CA PRO A 13 -15.32 -10.82 10.44
C PRO A 13 -15.98 -10.95 9.07
N LEU A 14 -15.18 -10.82 8.00
CA LEU A 14 -15.58 -11.02 6.59
C LEU A 14 -16.02 -12.49 6.32
N THR A 15 -16.83 -13.09 7.17
CA THR A 15 -17.11 -14.52 7.21
C THR A 15 -18.49 -14.90 6.67
N ASP A 16 -19.01 -14.27 5.65
CA ASP A 16 -20.23 -14.79 5.01
C ASP A 16 -20.22 -14.74 3.47
N VAL A 17 -19.18 -15.33 2.87
CA VAL A 17 -19.30 -15.92 1.52
C VAL A 17 -18.42 -17.19 1.50
N ALA A 18 -18.88 -18.23 2.15
CA ALA A 18 -18.41 -19.57 1.92
C ALA A 18 -19.40 -20.22 0.96
N ASP A 19 -19.08 -20.34 -0.32
CA ASP A 19 -19.22 -21.62 -1.02
C ASP A 19 -18.56 -21.58 -2.42
N GLU A 20 -17.76 -22.62 -2.67
CA GLU A 20 -17.28 -23.14 -3.95
C GLU A 20 -15.86 -22.81 -4.43
N THR A 21 -14.97 -22.21 -3.66
CA THR A 21 -13.53 -22.31 -3.97
C THR A 21 -12.69 -22.58 -2.72
N GLU A 22 -12.89 -23.69 -2.03
CA GLU A 22 -11.86 -24.28 -1.19
C GLU A 22 -10.72 -24.79 -2.10
N GLY A 23 -9.95 -23.86 -2.64
CA GLY A 23 -8.66 -24.16 -3.24
C GLY A 23 -7.63 -24.39 -2.13
N ASP A 24 -6.83 -25.41 -2.28
CA ASP A 24 -5.81 -25.98 -1.38
C ASP A 24 -4.63 -25.00 -1.12
N TRP A 25 -4.89 -23.80 -0.57
CA TRP A 25 -3.90 -22.78 -0.22
C TRP A 25 -3.24 -23.00 1.15
N GLU A 26 -3.77 -23.92 1.95
CA GLU A 26 -3.27 -24.21 3.29
C GLU A 26 -1.77 -24.55 3.30
N TRP A 27 -1.25 -25.07 2.20
CA TRP A 27 0.17 -25.40 2.10
C TRP A 27 1.08 -24.17 2.10
N ARG A 28 0.63 -23.05 1.50
CA ARG A 28 1.38 -21.77 1.50
C ARG A 28 1.12 -20.91 2.72
N ARG A 29 -0.09 -20.93 3.27
CA ARG A 29 -0.37 -20.30 4.57
C ARG A 29 0.54 -20.86 5.66
N SER A 30 0.72 -22.20 5.69
CA SER A 30 1.66 -22.85 6.61
C SER A 30 3.12 -22.51 6.31
N GLU A 31 3.46 -22.15 5.07
CA GLU A 31 4.82 -21.80 4.64
C GLU A 31 5.10 -20.31 4.70
N SER A 32 4.15 -19.43 4.36
CA SER A 32 4.28 -17.99 4.66
C SER A 32 4.53 -17.78 6.15
N ALA A 33 3.82 -18.50 7.01
CA ALA A 33 4.09 -18.55 8.43
C ALA A 33 5.48 -19.17 8.76
N ARG A 34 5.97 -20.15 7.99
CA ARG A 34 7.32 -20.71 8.15
C ARG A 34 8.41 -19.82 7.59
N LEU A 35 8.22 -19.22 6.42
CA LEU A 35 9.15 -18.24 5.84
C LEU A 35 9.24 -16.97 6.70
N LEU A 36 8.16 -16.64 7.41
CA LEU A 36 8.16 -15.65 8.47
C LEU A 36 8.77 -16.18 9.78
N SER A 37 8.80 -17.53 10.02
CA SER A 37 9.28 -18.16 11.26
C SER A 37 10.70 -18.71 11.22
N ASP A 38 11.24 -19.09 10.07
CA ASP A 38 12.53 -19.78 9.94
C ASP A 38 13.68 -18.89 9.40
N GLY A 39 13.60 -17.58 9.58
CA GLY A 39 14.78 -16.71 9.46
C GLY A 39 15.83 -17.18 10.46
N GLY A 40 16.89 -17.81 9.95
CA GLY A 40 17.93 -18.53 10.68
C GLY A 40 18.35 -17.88 11.99
N THR A 41 18.42 -18.71 13.02
CA THR A 41 19.09 -18.37 14.26
C THR A 41 20.59 -18.11 13.99
N ASP A 42 21.04 -16.96 14.47
CA ASP A 42 22.42 -16.52 14.63
C ASP A 42 22.97 -15.50 13.60
N ALA A 43 22.65 -14.25 13.85
CA ALA A 43 23.67 -13.20 13.79
C ALA A 43 23.25 -12.02 14.66
N ALA A 44 24.08 -11.76 15.66
CA ALA A 44 23.93 -10.65 16.58
C ALA A 44 23.95 -9.29 15.86
N GLY A 45 23.00 -8.46 16.20
CA GLY A 45 22.95 -7.05 15.84
C GLY A 45 21.50 -6.63 15.61
N ALA A 46 20.93 -5.93 16.58
CA ALA A 46 19.67 -5.22 16.37
C ALA A 46 19.96 -4.01 15.45
N ASP A 47 20.14 -4.27 14.16
CA ASP A 47 20.12 -3.20 13.17
C ASP A 47 18.66 -2.98 12.76
N ASP A 48 18.18 -1.77 12.97
CA ASP A 48 16.87 -1.34 12.49
C ASP A 48 16.82 -1.50 10.97
N VAL A 49 15.70 -2.02 10.44
CA VAL A 49 15.50 -2.08 9.00
C VAL A 49 15.28 -0.66 8.50
N ALA A 50 16.21 -0.15 7.70
CA ALA A 50 16.05 1.12 7.03
C ALA A 50 15.40 0.89 5.67
N LEU A 51 14.21 1.44 5.46
CA LEU A 51 13.56 1.47 4.15
C LEU A 51 14.02 2.74 3.43
N ASP A 52 14.79 2.56 2.35
CA ASP A 52 15.29 3.66 1.52
C ASP A 52 14.66 3.55 0.12
N PRO A 53 13.71 4.44 -0.24
CA PRO A 53 13.03 4.41 -1.53
C PRO A 53 13.95 4.54 -2.75
N TRP A 54 15.12 5.18 -2.57
CA TRP A 54 16.10 5.36 -3.66
C TRP A 54 17.30 4.44 -3.55
N GLY A 55 17.41 3.68 -2.46
CA GLY A 55 18.52 2.78 -2.18
C GLY A 55 18.29 1.34 -2.63
N SER A 56 19.33 0.53 -2.48
CA SER A 56 19.28 -0.92 -2.73
C SER A 56 19.05 -1.68 -1.43
N SER A 57 17.99 -1.35 -0.68
CA SER A 57 17.68 -2.07 0.55
C SER A 57 17.30 -3.53 0.23
N THR A 58 17.90 -4.45 0.98
CA THR A 58 17.50 -5.86 1.00
C THR A 58 16.77 -6.12 2.30
N VAL A 59 15.51 -6.56 2.21
CA VAL A 59 14.76 -6.98 3.39
C VAL A 59 15.10 -8.43 3.66
N SER A 60 15.91 -8.67 4.67
CA SER A 60 16.29 -10.02 5.10
C SER A 60 15.28 -10.67 6.06
N ASP A 61 14.40 -9.87 6.66
CA ASP A 61 13.40 -10.34 7.62
C ASP A 61 12.13 -9.50 7.50
N TYR A 62 11.15 -10.01 6.76
CA TYR A 62 9.85 -9.34 6.54
C TYR A 62 9.03 -9.19 7.82
N ARG A 63 9.27 -9.98 8.88
CA ARG A 63 8.58 -9.83 10.19
C ARG A 63 8.85 -8.50 10.85
N LYS A 64 10.07 -7.97 10.67
CA LYS A 64 10.41 -6.64 11.19
C LYS A 64 9.57 -5.52 10.56
N LEU A 65 9.10 -5.72 9.33
CA LEU A 65 8.23 -4.74 8.66
C LEU A 65 6.87 -4.65 9.36
N PHE A 66 6.32 -5.77 9.80
CA PHE A 66 5.07 -5.77 10.56
C PHE A 66 5.25 -5.08 11.93
N GLU A 67 6.32 -5.41 12.66
CA GLU A 67 6.57 -4.89 14.00
C GLU A 67 6.94 -3.40 14.02
N GLN A 68 7.78 -2.94 13.06
CA GLN A 68 8.38 -1.60 13.10
C GLN A 68 7.59 -0.57 12.27
N PHE A 69 6.94 -0.99 11.18
CA PHE A 69 6.32 -0.08 10.23
C PHE A 69 4.79 -0.14 10.23
N GLY A 70 4.17 -1.06 10.99
CA GLY A 70 2.71 -1.20 11.06
C GLY A 70 2.11 -1.66 9.72
N ILE A 71 2.86 -2.47 8.96
CA ILE A 71 2.34 -3.23 7.83
C ILE A 71 1.58 -4.42 8.40
N GLU A 72 0.42 -4.75 7.86
CA GLU A 72 -0.42 -5.87 8.27
C GLU A 72 -0.20 -7.06 7.34
N GLU A 73 -0.39 -8.29 7.82
CA GLU A 73 -0.25 -9.49 7.00
C GLU A 73 -1.39 -9.60 6.00
N PHE A 74 -1.06 -9.84 4.72
CA PHE A 74 -2.07 -9.92 3.67
C PHE A 74 -2.94 -11.18 3.76
N ASP A 75 -2.39 -12.27 4.29
CA ASP A 75 -3.07 -13.57 4.43
C ASP A 75 -4.41 -13.46 5.19
N GLU A 76 -4.51 -12.53 6.15
CA GLU A 76 -5.75 -12.30 6.91
C GLU A 76 -6.89 -11.72 6.06
N LEU A 77 -6.56 -11.11 4.92
CA LEU A 77 -7.54 -10.50 4.01
C LEU A 77 -7.89 -11.38 2.82
N LEU A 78 -7.09 -12.41 2.54
CA LEU A 78 -7.15 -13.16 1.29
C LEU A 78 -8.54 -13.73 1.00
N ASP A 79 -9.22 -14.25 2.04
CA ASP A 79 -10.57 -14.81 1.92
C ASP A 79 -11.65 -13.75 1.58
N GLY A 80 -11.35 -12.47 1.84
CA GLY A 80 -12.24 -11.34 1.55
C GLY A 80 -11.99 -10.65 0.20
N VAL A 81 -10.94 -11.05 -0.53
CA VAL A 81 -10.59 -10.47 -1.83
C VAL A 81 -11.25 -11.27 -2.95
N PRO A 82 -12.11 -10.66 -3.80
CA PRO A 82 -12.69 -11.37 -4.94
C PRO A 82 -11.63 -11.83 -5.94
N ASN A 83 -11.69 -13.09 -6.39
CA ASN A 83 -10.79 -13.67 -7.39
C ASN A 83 -9.30 -13.28 -7.19
N PRO A 84 -8.70 -13.56 -6.03
CA PRO A 84 -7.37 -13.05 -5.69
C PRO A 84 -6.34 -13.48 -6.72
N HIS A 85 -5.45 -12.56 -7.10
CA HIS A 85 -4.37 -12.82 -8.04
C HIS A 85 -3.42 -13.91 -7.54
N TYR A 86 -2.78 -14.67 -8.42
CA TYR A 86 -1.86 -15.74 -8.01
C TYR A 86 -0.70 -15.23 -7.14
N LEU A 87 -0.26 -13.98 -7.30
CA LEU A 87 0.75 -13.37 -6.42
C LEU A 87 0.24 -13.23 -4.97
N MET A 88 -1.05 -12.95 -4.78
CA MET A 88 -1.69 -12.91 -3.46
C MET A 88 -1.79 -14.33 -2.89
N ARG A 89 -2.33 -15.26 -3.68
CA ARG A 89 -2.51 -16.66 -3.30
C ARG A 89 -1.22 -17.35 -2.89
N ARG A 90 -0.11 -17.02 -3.53
CA ARG A 90 1.23 -17.60 -3.27
C ARG A 90 2.03 -16.84 -2.23
N GLY A 91 1.44 -15.85 -1.54
CA GLY A 91 2.12 -15.05 -0.53
C GLY A 91 3.31 -14.24 -1.07
N VAL A 92 3.34 -13.95 -2.38
CA VAL A 92 4.28 -12.99 -2.99
C VAL A 92 3.90 -11.60 -2.56
N ILE A 93 2.60 -11.26 -2.61
CA ILE A 93 2.04 -10.13 -1.88
C ILE A 93 1.88 -10.59 -0.42
N PHE A 94 2.76 -10.09 0.45
CA PHE A 94 2.89 -10.58 1.82
C PHE A 94 2.24 -9.66 2.85
N GLY A 95 2.05 -8.38 2.51
CA GLY A 95 1.57 -7.39 3.47
C GLY A 95 0.75 -6.29 2.82
N HIS A 96 0.03 -5.56 3.65
CA HIS A 96 -0.76 -4.42 3.22
C HIS A 96 -0.76 -3.31 4.28
N ARG A 97 -1.15 -2.12 3.84
CA ARG A 97 -1.54 -1.02 4.71
C ARG A 97 -2.94 -0.58 4.36
N ASP A 98 -3.89 -0.92 5.23
CA ASP A 98 -5.28 -0.46 5.13
C ASP A 98 -5.96 -0.81 3.78
N TYR A 99 -5.77 -2.05 3.29
CA TYR A 99 -6.33 -2.50 2.01
C TYR A 99 -7.83 -2.86 2.11
N ARG A 100 -8.38 -3.06 3.33
CA ARG A 100 -9.79 -3.44 3.56
C ARG A 100 -10.81 -2.57 2.82
N PRO A 101 -10.69 -1.22 2.78
CA PRO A 101 -11.63 -0.38 2.01
C PRO A 101 -11.65 -0.72 0.52
N VAL A 102 -10.50 -1.02 -0.10
CA VAL A 102 -10.40 -1.41 -1.51
C VAL A 102 -11.03 -2.79 -1.73
N ALA A 103 -10.71 -3.77 -0.89
CA ALA A 103 -11.30 -5.12 -0.98
C ALA A 103 -12.83 -5.08 -0.78
N ARG A 104 -13.33 -4.18 0.09
CA ARG A 104 -14.77 -3.98 0.28
C ARG A 104 -15.41 -3.35 -0.97
N ALA A 105 -14.84 -2.26 -1.48
CA ALA A 105 -15.35 -1.60 -2.69
C ALA A 105 -15.41 -2.58 -3.88
N MET A 106 -14.36 -3.37 -4.06
CA MET A 106 -14.31 -4.42 -5.09
C MET A 106 -15.41 -5.47 -4.92
N ARG A 107 -15.66 -5.94 -3.68
CA ARG A 107 -16.71 -6.93 -3.40
C ARG A 107 -18.11 -6.37 -3.59
N ASP A 108 -18.31 -5.11 -3.20
CA ASP A 108 -19.62 -4.47 -3.17
C ASP A 108 -19.93 -3.74 -4.50
N ASP A 109 -19.05 -3.90 -5.54
CA ASP A 109 -19.14 -3.24 -6.85
C ASP A 109 -19.19 -1.71 -6.75
N GLU A 110 -18.41 -1.16 -5.79
CA GLU A 110 -18.23 0.26 -5.56
C GLU A 110 -16.96 0.79 -6.22
N PRO A 111 -16.88 2.09 -6.55
CA PRO A 111 -15.70 2.69 -7.17
C PRO A 111 -14.44 2.55 -6.29
N PHE A 112 -13.32 2.15 -6.90
CA PHE A 112 -11.99 2.17 -6.31
C PHE A 112 -10.93 2.42 -7.38
N ALA A 113 -9.72 2.75 -6.98
CA ALA A 113 -8.62 2.99 -7.91
C ALA A 113 -7.35 2.23 -7.51
N ALA A 114 -6.52 1.92 -8.50
CA ALA A 114 -5.17 1.41 -8.32
C ALA A 114 -4.17 2.27 -9.09
N LEU A 115 -3.06 2.67 -8.46
CA LEU A 115 -2.03 3.46 -9.10
C LEU A 115 -0.65 2.91 -8.78
N SER A 116 0.23 2.86 -9.77
CA SER A 116 1.66 2.78 -9.53
C SER A 116 2.47 3.55 -10.56
N GLY A 117 3.68 3.96 -10.15
CA GLY A 117 4.58 4.75 -10.95
C GLY A 117 5.85 4.01 -11.33
N PHE A 118 6.37 4.33 -12.51
CA PHE A 118 7.56 3.70 -13.07
C PHE A 118 8.56 4.78 -13.45
N MET A 119 9.72 4.75 -12.81
CA MET A 119 10.83 5.65 -13.13
C MET A 119 11.62 5.08 -14.33
N PRO A 120 11.58 5.72 -15.51
CA PRO A 120 12.16 5.18 -16.74
C PRO A 120 13.68 5.39 -16.77
N THR A 121 14.43 4.61 -15.96
CA THR A 121 15.89 4.70 -15.82
C THR A 121 16.66 3.57 -16.47
N GLY A 122 15.99 2.73 -17.25
CA GLY A 122 16.47 1.58 -17.98
C GLY A 122 15.29 0.79 -18.53
N ASP A 123 15.53 -0.35 -19.13
CA ASP A 123 14.46 -1.18 -19.66
C ASP A 123 13.67 -1.88 -18.54
N PRO A 124 12.34 -2.06 -18.71
CA PRO A 124 11.55 -2.82 -17.76
C PRO A 124 12.00 -4.29 -17.73
N HIS A 125 11.97 -4.88 -16.55
CA HIS A 125 12.37 -6.27 -16.31
C HIS A 125 11.30 -7.03 -15.51
N ILE A 126 11.47 -8.33 -15.36
CA ILE A 126 10.48 -9.19 -14.67
C ILE A 126 10.14 -8.73 -13.23
N GLY A 127 11.02 -8.01 -12.55
CA GLY A 127 10.69 -7.39 -11.26
C GLY A 127 9.65 -6.28 -11.37
N HIS A 128 9.65 -5.48 -12.45
CA HIS A 128 8.61 -4.49 -12.71
C HIS A 128 7.28 -5.15 -13.13
N LYS A 129 7.37 -6.33 -13.77
CA LYS A 129 6.17 -7.08 -14.14
C LYS A 129 5.28 -7.42 -12.94
N LEU A 130 5.83 -7.63 -11.76
CA LEU A 130 5.02 -7.87 -10.55
C LEU A 130 4.04 -6.71 -10.31
N VAL A 131 4.53 -5.47 -10.41
CA VAL A 131 3.68 -4.28 -10.24
C VAL A 131 2.75 -4.09 -11.42
N PHE A 132 3.18 -4.40 -12.66
CA PHE A 132 2.31 -4.36 -13.82
C PHE A 132 1.12 -5.32 -13.65
N ASP A 133 1.38 -6.56 -13.25
CA ASP A 133 0.35 -7.57 -13.00
C ASP A 133 -0.65 -7.11 -11.92
N GLU A 134 -0.16 -6.48 -10.85
CA GLU A 134 -0.99 -5.98 -9.76
C GLU A 134 -1.94 -4.86 -10.23
N ILE A 135 -1.45 -3.91 -11.06
CA ILE A 135 -2.31 -2.85 -11.62
C ILE A 135 -3.34 -3.42 -12.60
N ILE A 136 -2.88 -4.28 -13.53
CA ILE A 136 -3.73 -4.92 -14.53
C ILE A 136 -4.82 -5.75 -13.85
N TRP A 137 -4.47 -6.49 -12.79
CA TRP A 137 -5.44 -7.27 -12.05
C TRP A 137 -6.52 -6.37 -11.39
N HIS A 138 -6.11 -5.25 -10.77
CA HIS A 138 -7.09 -4.33 -10.19
C HIS A 138 -8.01 -3.72 -11.25
N GLN A 139 -7.48 -3.40 -12.45
CA GLN A 139 -8.29 -2.97 -13.58
C GLN A 139 -9.30 -4.04 -13.98
N GLN A 140 -8.88 -5.31 -14.08
CA GLN A 140 -9.76 -6.44 -14.40
C GLN A 140 -10.83 -6.70 -13.33
N GLN A 141 -10.61 -6.26 -12.10
CA GLN A 141 -11.61 -6.31 -11.03
C GLN A 141 -12.55 -5.08 -11.02
N GLY A 142 -12.46 -4.20 -12.02
CA GLY A 142 -13.33 -3.02 -12.17
C GLY A 142 -12.82 -1.75 -11.50
N GLY A 143 -11.55 -1.72 -11.09
CA GLY A 143 -10.91 -0.52 -10.54
C GLY A 143 -10.38 0.42 -11.60
N ASP A 144 -10.45 1.73 -11.35
CA ASP A 144 -9.81 2.74 -12.18
C ASP A 144 -8.28 2.60 -12.07
N ALA A 145 -7.64 2.11 -13.12
CA ALA A 145 -6.21 1.84 -13.12
C ALA A 145 -5.41 3.03 -13.67
N TYR A 146 -4.42 3.46 -12.90
CA TYR A 146 -3.51 4.53 -13.25
C TYR A 146 -2.07 4.01 -13.31
N ALA A 147 -1.44 4.18 -14.47
CA ALA A 147 -0.02 3.89 -14.64
C ALA A 147 0.72 5.17 -15.03
N LEU A 148 1.68 5.59 -14.21
CA LEU A 148 2.41 6.81 -14.46
C LEU A 148 3.87 6.55 -14.83
N ILE A 149 4.40 7.38 -15.72
CA ILE A 149 5.81 7.47 -16.03
C ILE A 149 6.42 8.62 -15.24
N ALA A 150 7.26 8.28 -14.26
CA ALA A 150 7.93 9.23 -13.35
C ALA A 150 9.16 9.87 -14.02
N ASP A 151 8.95 10.58 -15.12
CA ASP A 151 9.98 11.17 -15.95
C ASP A 151 10.70 12.36 -15.30
N LEU A 152 9.99 13.18 -14.53
CA LEU A 152 10.58 14.28 -13.75
C LEU A 152 11.55 13.74 -12.70
N GLU A 153 11.20 12.64 -12.06
CA GLU A 153 12.05 11.98 -11.09
C GLU A 153 13.27 11.33 -11.73
N ALA A 154 13.09 10.63 -12.86
CA ALA A 154 14.20 10.08 -13.63
C ALA A 154 15.22 11.15 -14.06
N HIS A 155 14.74 12.32 -14.48
CA HIS A 155 15.59 13.44 -14.83
C HIS A 155 16.30 14.03 -13.62
N SER A 156 15.58 14.29 -12.54
CA SER A 156 16.13 14.98 -11.35
C SER A 156 17.03 14.09 -10.50
N ALA A 157 16.65 12.84 -10.25
CA ALA A 157 17.35 11.95 -9.34
C ALA A 157 18.46 11.12 -10.02
N ARG A 158 18.36 10.88 -11.33
CA ARG A 158 19.31 10.06 -12.09
C ARG A 158 20.08 10.83 -13.16
N GLY A 159 19.67 12.08 -13.45
CA GLY A 159 20.38 12.95 -14.40
C GLY A 159 20.29 12.48 -15.86
N LEU A 160 19.26 11.68 -16.21
CA LEU A 160 19.04 11.22 -17.57
C LEU A 160 18.61 12.38 -18.47
N THR A 161 18.97 12.30 -19.74
CA THR A 161 18.48 13.22 -20.77
C THR A 161 17.03 12.89 -21.12
N TRP A 162 16.31 13.87 -21.70
CA TRP A 162 14.92 13.63 -22.11
C TRP A 162 14.81 12.58 -23.20
N ASP A 163 15.76 12.53 -24.15
CA ASP A 163 15.78 11.53 -25.20
C ASP A 163 15.93 10.10 -24.64
N GLU A 164 16.77 9.89 -23.61
CA GLU A 164 16.91 8.60 -22.91
C GLU A 164 15.63 8.24 -22.14
N ILE A 165 15.02 9.23 -21.48
CA ILE A 165 13.77 9.05 -20.75
C ILE A 165 12.64 8.66 -21.69
N ASP A 166 12.50 9.31 -22.86
CA ASP A 166 11.46 9.04 -23.85
C ASP A 166 11.61 7.61 -24.42
N GLU A 167 12.83 7.16 -24.70
CA GLU A 167 13.10 5.79 -25.14
C GLU A 167 12.66 4.76 -24.08
N HIS A 168 13.08 4.96 -22.83
CA HIS A 168 12.71 4.06 -21.75
C HIS A 168 11.20 4.13 -21.43
N ALA A 169 10.59 5.30 -21.40
CA ALA A 169 9.16 5.48 -21.19
C ALA A 169 8.34 4.68 -22.21
N ARG A 170 8.72 4.76 -23.50
CA ARG A 170 8.09 3.98 -24.56
C ARG A 170 8.19 2.47 -24.29
N ASN A 171 9.34 1.99 -23.81
CA ASN A 171 9.55 0.58 -23.49
C ASN A 171 8.66 0.12 -22.31
N TYR A 172 8.49 0.96 -21.27
CA TYR A 172 7.59 0.68 -20.15
C TYR A 172 6.14 0.59 -20.62
N VAL A 173 5.66 1.59 -21.35
CA VAL A 173 4.28 1.62 -21.86
C VAL A 173 3.98 0.42 -22.75
N LEU A 174 4.84 0.12 -23.74
CA LEU A 174 4.66 -1.03 -24.62
C LEU A 174 4.64 -2.35 -23.84
N SER A 175 5.49 -2.49 -22.83
CA SER A 175 5.49 -3.71 -22.00
C SER A 175 4.24 -3.84 -21.15
N LEU A 176 3.75 -2.75 -20.57
CA LEU A 176 2.51 -2.74 -19.79
C LEU A 176 1.29 -3.11 -20.66
N LEU A 177 1.18 -2.52 -21.86
CA LEU A 177 0.11 -2.83 -22.83
C LEU A 177 0.19 -4.28 -23.30
N ALA A 178 1.39 -4.79 -23.59
CA ALA A 178 1.61 -6.18 -24.00
C ALA A 178 1.23 -7.19 -22.92
N LEU A 179 1.31 -6.80 -21.63
CA LEU A 179 0.89 -7.62 -20.50
C LEU A 179 -0.61 -7.57 -20.23
N GLY A 180 -1.35 -6.66 -20.90
CA GLY A 180 -2.81 -6.65 -20.87
C GLY A 180 -3.45 -5.46 -20.18
N PHE A 181 -2.71 -4.39 -19.89
CA PHE A 181 -3.33 -3.14 -19.47
C PHE A 181 -4.21 -2.59 -20.60
N ASP A 182 -5.46 -2.27 -20.27
CA ASP A 182 -6.42 -1.70 -21.21
C ASP A 182 -6.33 -0.16 -21.20
N PRO A 183 -5.79 0.49 -22.24
CA PRO A 183 -5.68 1.94 -22.28
C PRO A 183 -7.01 2.67 -22.55
N GLU A 184 -8.08 1.94 -22.98
CA GLU A 184 -9.41 2.53 -23.16
C GLU A 184 -10.15 2.69 -21.82
N ASP A 185 -9.79 1.86 -20.82
CA ASP A 185 -10.42 1.81 -19.49
C ASP A 185 -9.42 2.18 -18.36
N GLY A 186 -8.21 2.57 -18.71
CA GLY A 186 -7.15 2.96 -17.78
C GLY A 186 -6.50 4.27 -18.16
N THR A 187 -5.81 4.89 -17.21
CA THR A 187 -5.11 6.16 -17.40
C THR A 187 -3.61 5.95 -17.44
N LEU A 188 -2.98 6.30 -18.57
CA LEU A 188 -1.54 6.38 -18.73
C LEU A 188 -1.13 7.85 -18.81
N TYR A 189 -0.15 8.27 -18.01
CA TYR A 189 0.33 9.65 -18.07
C TYR A 189 1.81 9.79 -17.69
N ARG A 190 2.42 10.91 -18.08
CA ARG A 190 3.74 11.34 -17.62
C ARG A 190 3.58 12.41 -16.55
N GLN A 191 4.41 12.36 -15.51
CA GLN A 191 4.42 13.42 -14.47
C GLN A 191 4.58 14.82 -15.08
N SER A 192 5.45 14.93 -16.11
CA SER A 192 5.76 16.20 -16.75
C SER A 192 4.58 16.82 -17.49
N ASP A 193 3.61 16.04 -17.93
CA ASP A 193 2.49 16.49 -18.76
C ASP A 193 1.18 16.58 -17.97
N ASN A 194 1.15 16.01 -16.75
CA ASN A 194 -0.01 16.10 -15.88
C ASN A 194 0.04 17.38 -15.02
N ARG A 195 -0.68 18.41 -15.46
CA ARG A 195 -0.73 19.69 -14.76
C ARG A 195 -1.43 19.61 -13.41
N GLU A 196 -2.46 18.80 -13.29
CA GLU A 196 -3.22 18.66 -12.05
C GLU A 196 -2.35 18.07 -10.94
N VAL A 197 -1.53 17.06 -11.27
CA VAL A 197 -0.52 16.53 -10.34
C VAL A 197 0.48 17.60 -9.92
N GLN A 198 0.94 18.43 -10.87
CA GLN A 198 1.91 19.50 -10.56
C GLN A 198 1.29 20.57 -9.67
N ASP A 199 0.04 20.99 -9.94
CA ASP A 199 -0.69 21.98 -9.14
C ASP A 199 -0.95 21.38 -7.73
N LEU A 200 -1.41 20.13 -7.62
CA LEU A 200 -1.59 19.43 -6.34
C LEU A 200 -0.28 19.31 -5.55
N ALA A 201 0.85 19.02 -6.22
CA ALA A 201 2.14 18.95 -5.57
C ALA A 201 2.55 20.27 -4.90
N PHE A 202 2.20 21.42 -5.49
CA PHE A 202 2.41 22.73 -4.86
C PHE A 202 1.57 22.89 -3.60
N GLU A 203 0.31 22.48 -3.61
CA GLU A 203 -0.57 22.58 -2.44
C GLU A 203 -0.14 21.66 -1.32
N LEU A 204 0.17 20.40 -1.62
CA LEU A 204 0.72 19.46 -0.64
C LEU A 204 2.06 19.93 -0.06
N GLY A 205 2.86 20.65 -0.87
CA GLY A 205 4.12 21.25 -0.43
C GLY A 205 3.97 22.31 0.66
N ILE A 206 2.79 22.88 0.86
CA ILE A 206 2.50 23.80 1.98
C ILE A 206 2.50 23.03 3.32
N GLU A 207 2.05 21.79 3.29
CA GLU A 207 1.91 20.93 4.47
C GLU A 207 3.19 20.11 4.80
N ALA A 208 4.19 20.11 3.88
CA ALA A 208 5.46 19.44 4.08
C ALA A 208 6.58 20.45 4.37
N ASN A 209 7.54 20.08 5.20
CA ASN A 209 8.69 20.94 5.48
C ASN A 209 10.02 20.18 5.42
N PHE A 210 11.11 20.91 5.24
CA PHE A 210 12.46 20.35 5.09
C PHE A 210 12.86 19.43 6.25
N SER A 211 12.52 19.78 7.50
CA SER A 211 12.90 18.97 8.67
C SER A 211 12.19 17.63 8.68
N GLU A 212 10.96 17.59 8.23
CA GLU A 212 10.16 16.35 8.08
C GLU A 212 10.74 15.48 6.95
N LEU A 213 10.94 16.06 5.76
CA LEU A 213 11.56 15.35 4.63
C LEU A 213 12.97 14.85 4.99
N GLY A 214 13.76 15.67 5.70
CA GLY A 214 15.06 15.28 6.22
C GLY A 214 15.00 14.09 7.19
N SER A 215 13.98 14.04 8.04
CA SER A 215 13.79 12.93 8.99
C SER A 215 13.36 11.63 8.32
N ILE A 216 12.53 11.72 7.28
CA ILE A 216 11.99 10.54 6.55
C ILE A 216 13.02 10.00 5.56
N TYR A 217 13.68 10.88 4.80
CA TYR A 217 14.48 10.53 3.63
C TYR A 217 15.98 10.79 3.80
N GLY A 218 16.40 11.29 4.94
CA GLY A 218 17.81 11.61 5.19
C GLY A 218 18.30 12.87 4.46
N PHE A 219 17.40 13.75 3.99
CA PHE A 219 17.80 14.97 3.30
C PHE A 219 18.56 15.92 4.21
N ASP A 220 19.57 16.57 3.67
CA ASP A 220 20.42 17.53 4.35
C ASP A 220 20.59 18.84 3.56
N GLY A 221 21.48 19.71 4.00
CA GLY A 221 21.68 21.01 3.38
C GLY A 221 22.31 20.99 1.98
N GLU A 222 22.78 19.84 1.52
CA GLU A 222 23.36 19.63 0.18
C GLU A 222 22.36 18.97 -0.78
N THR A 223 21.17 18.56 -0.27
CA THR A 223 20.12 17.95 -1.10
C THR A 223 19.52 18.97 -2.06
N ASP A 224 19.45 18.62 -3.34
CA ASP A 224 18.89 19.48 -4.37
C ASP A 224 17.39 19.72 -4.17
N VAL A 225 16.93 20.93 -4.49
CA VAL A 225 15.51 21.31 -4.41
C VAL A 225 14.64 20.42 -5.30
N SER A 226 15.15 20.03 -6.48
CA SER A 226 14.45 19.12 -7.38
C SER A 226 14.17 17.75 -6.75
N HIS A 227 15.09 17.24 -5.93
CA HIS A 227 14.91 15.97 -5.22
C HIS A 227 13.81 16.07 -4.15
N MET A 228 13.77 17.19 -3.41
CA MET A 228 12.66 17.45 -2.48
C MET A 228 11.32 17.62 -3.22
N GLN A 229 11.35 18.28 -4.38
CA GLN A 229 10.17 18.45 -5.22
C GLN A 229 9.64 17.12 -5.75
N SER A 230 10.53 16.18 -6.14
CA SER A 230 10.14 14.84 -6.60
C SER A 230 9.31 14.10 -5.55
N VAL A 231 9.70 14.19 -4.26
CA VAL A 231 8.93 13.56 -3.17
C VAL A 231 7.50 14.11 -3.13
N VAL A 232 7.34 15.43 -3.15
CA VAL A 232 6.00 16.03 -3.05
C VAL A 232 5.18 15.77 -4.31
N THR A 233 5.84 15.72 -5.48
CA THR A 233 5.18 15.32 -6.74
C THR A 233 4.68 13.88 -6.67
N GLN A 234 5.48 12.95 -6.12
CA GLN A 234 5.06 11.56 -5.93
C GLN A 234 3.87 11.45 -4.94
N MET A 235 3.81 12.30 -3.90
CA MET A 235 2.62 12.34 -3.03
C MET A 235 1.39 12.79 -3.80
N ALA A 236 1.55 13.76 -4.70
CA ALA A 236 0.47 14.21 -5.57
C ALA A 236 0.02 13.11 -6.56
N ASP A 237 0.95 12.36 -7.14
CA ASP A 237 0.63 11.21 -7.98
C ASP A 237 -0.21 10.17 -7.22
N ILE A 238 0.20 9.82 -5.99
CA ILE A 238 -0.51 8.84 -5.15
C ILE A 238 -1.96 9.28 -4.86
N LEU A 239 -2.19 10.58 -4.72
CA LEU A 239 -3.52 11.15 -4.43
C LEU A 239 -4.31 11.54 -5.69
N TYR A 240 -3.66 11.56 -6.86
CA TYR A 240 -4.27 12.00 -8.11
C TYR A 240 -5.54 11.22 -8.52
N PRO A 241 -5.65 9.89 -8.35
CA PRO A 241 -6.88 9.18 -8.67
C PRO A 241 -8.13 9.71 -7.95
N GLN A 242 -7.95 10.34 -6.78
CA GLN A 242 -9.03 10.93 -6.00
C GLN A 242 -9.34 12.40 -6.39
N VAL A 243 -8.52 13.00 -7.25
CA VAL A 243 -8.70 14.35 -7.79
C VAL A 243 -9.23 14.31 -9.21
N ALA A 244 -8.77 13.32 -9.99
CA ALA A 244 -9.17 13.15 -11.39
C ALA A 244 -10.66 12.86 -11.56
N ASP A 245 -11.32 12.32 -10.54
CA ASP A 245 -12.74 12.03 -10.53
C ASP A 245 -13.32 12.41 -9.16
N GLU A 246 -13.58 11.45 -8.28
CA GLU A 246 -14.10 11.67 -6.92
C GLU A 246 -13.26 10.90 -5.89
N PRO A 247 -13.26 11.31 -4.62
CA PRO A 247 -12.58 10.60 -3.56
C PRO A 247 -13.07 9.16 -3.43
N LYS A 248 -12.16 8.20 -3.63
CA LYS A 248 -12.44 6.76 -3.59
C LYS A 248 -11.29 5.99 -2.96
N PRO A 249 -11.53 4.78 -2.42
CA PRO A 249 -10.45 3.91 -1.95
C PRO A 249 -9.42 3.71 -3.06
N THR A 250 -8.16 4.00 -2.77
CA THR A 250 -7.06 3.94 -3.75
C THR A 250 -5.96 3.05 -3.20
N VAL A 251 -5.49 2.08 -3.99
CA VAL A 251 -4.37 1.21 -3.63
C VAL A 251 -3.12 1.51 -4.45
N ILE A 252 -1.97 1.42 -3.78
CA ILE A 252 -0.65 1.59 -4.37
C ILE A 252 0.10 0.26 -4.26
N PRO A 253 0.16 -0.56 -5.33
CA PRO A 253 1.00 -1.76 -5.38
C PRO A 253 2.48 -1.35 -5.45
N VAL A 254 3.28 -1.76 -4.48
CA VAL A 254 4.69 -1.35 -4.37
C VAL A 254 5.56 -2.37 -3.63
N GLY A 255 6.87 -2.23 -3.76
CA GLY A 255 7.82 -2.87 -2.85
C GLY A 255 7.80 -2.22 -1.45
N PRO A 256 8.23 -2.92 -0.39
CA PRO A 256 8.21 -2.39 0.97
C PRO A 256 9.13 -1.18 1.18
N ASP A 257 10.13 -0.98 0.33
CA ASP A 257 10.99 0.21 0.33
C ASP A 257 10.21 1.51 0.06
N GLN A 258 9.05 1.43 -0.59
CA GLN A 258 8.18 2.58 -0.89
C GLN A 258 7.21 2.95 0.27
N ASP A 259 7.19 2.21 1.38
CA ASP A 259 6.33 2.51 2.54
C ASP A 259 6.48 3.93 3.10
N PRO A 260 7.69 4.54 3.16
CA PRO A 260 7.83 5.93 3.58
C PRO A 260 7.00 6.91 2.76
N HIS A 261 6.89 6.68 1.44
CA HIS A 261 6.06 7.51 0.55
C HIS A 261 4.56 7.32 0.83
N VAL A 262 4.13 6.07 1.00
CA VAL A 262 2.72 5.78 1.35
C VAL A 262 2.33 6.45 2.66
N ARG A 263 3.17 6.37 3.69
CA ARG A 263 2.89 7.03 4.98
C ARG A 263 2.82 8.54 4.86
N LEU A 264 3.78 9.16 4.17
CA LEU A 264 3.78 10.61 3.99
C LEU A 264 2.54 11.08 3.19
N SER A 265 2.15 10.35 2.13
CA SER A 265 0.95 10.70 1.37
C SER A 265 -0.33 10.64 2.21
N ARG A 266 -0.45 9.67 3.11
CA ARG A 266 -1.56 9.55 4.07
C ARG A 266 -1.59 10.72 5.05
N ASP A 267 -0.42 11.11 5.56
CA ASP A 267 -0.29 12.24 6.48
C ASP A 267 -0.68 13.56 5.79
N LEU A 268 -0.18 13.79 4.56
CA LEU A 268 -0.51 14.99 3.80
C LEU A 268 -2.00 15.01 3.41
N ALA A 269 -2.56 13.89 2.97
CA ALA A 269 -3.98 13.77 2.71
C ALA A 269 -4.84 14.18 3.93
N ALA A 270 -4.44 13.77 5.12
CA ALA A 270 -5.14 14.12 6.35
C ALA A 270 -4.97 15.60 6.76
N ARG A 271 -3.82 16.22 6.43
CA ARG A 271 -3.53 17.63 6.79
C ARG A 271 -4.32 18.63 5.95
N VAL A 272 -4.53 18.34 4.66
CA VAL A 272 -5.26 19.23 3.75
C VAL A 272 -6.78 19.14 3.90
N ARG A 273 -7.31 18.18 4.69
CA ARG A 273 -8.73 18.05 4.96
C ARG A 273 -9.30 19.29 5.64
N TYR A 274 -10.49 19.69 5.26
CA TYR A 274 -11.24 20.76 5.93
C TYR A 274 -11.68 20.33 7.32
N PHE A 275 -12.11 19.08 7.46
CA PHE A 275 -12.64 18.54 8.69
C PHE A 275 -11.87 17.31 9.17
N GLY A 276 -11.71 17.21 10.49
CA GLY A 276 -11.28 15.99 11.16
C GLY A 276 -12.44 15.40 11.95
N VAL A 277 -12.57 14.07 11.93
CA VAL A 277 -13.63 13.37 12.66
C VAL A 277 -13.01 12.53 13.78
N THR A 278 -13.47 12.75 15.02
CA THR A 278 -12.99 11.98 16.19
C THR A 278 -14.15 11.51 17.04
N LYS A 279 -13.98 10.40 17.76
CA LYS A 279 -14.89 9.99 18.84
C LYS A 279 -14.66 10.86 20.07
N ALA A 280 -15.71 11.20 20.80
CA ALA A 280 -15.64 11.90 22.08
C ALA A 280 -16.69 11.33 23.05
N TYR A 281 -16.40 11.36 24.36
CA TYR A 281 -17.16 10.63 25.37
C TYR A 281 -17.52 11.55 26.57
N ALA A 282 -18.22 12.62 26.33
CA ALA A 282 -18.69 13.45 27.41
C ALA A 282 -19.91 14.28 27.01
N SER A 283 -20.76 14.64 27.96
CA SER A 283 -21.84 15.62 27.76
C SER A 283 -21.44 17.04 28.16
N PHE A 284 -20.17 17.27 28.46
CA PHE A 284 -19.59 18.55 28.84
C PHE A 284 -18.30 18.81 28.07
N GLU A 285 -17.83 20.05 28.09
CA GLU A 285 -16.61 20.46 27.39
C GLU A 285 -15.37 19.78 27.99
N VAL A 286 -14.52 19.23 27.11
CA VAL A 286 -13.25 18.55 27.44
C VAL A 286 -12.10 19.43 26.96
N ALA A 287 -11.22 19.81 27.90
CA ALA A 287 -10.22 20.83 27.65
C ALA A 287 -8.96 20.34 26.90
N SER A 288 -8.70 19.03 26.86
CA SER A 288 -7.49 18.46 26.27
C SER A 288 -7.72 17.09 25.65
N GLU A 289 -6.81 16.71 24.73
CA GLU A 289 -6.77 15.38 24.13
C GLU A 289 -6.59 14.29 25.20
N ALA A 290 -5.66 14.51 26.14
CA ALA A 290 -5.43 13.58 27.24
C ALA A 290 -6.66 13.36 28.14
N GLU A 291 -7.51 14.38 28.37
CA GLU A 291 -8.80 14.18 29.04
C GLU A 291 -9.76 13.32 28.20
N ARG A 292 -9.77 13.49 26.87
CA ARG A 292 -10.60 12.66 25.97
C ARG A 292 -10.20 11.19 26.02
N ASP A 293 -8.90 10.92 26.01
CA ASP A 293 -8.35 9.56 26.07
C ASP A 293 -8.72 8.88 27.38
N LEU A 294 -8.65 9.60 28.49
CA LEU A 294 -9.11 9.10 29.81
C LEU A 294 -10.60 8.75 29.79
N LEU A 295 -11.43 9.59 29.18
CA LEU A 295 -12.88 9.34 29.10
C LEU A 295 -13.18 8.17 28.14
N ALA A 296 -12.42 8.04 27.05
CA ALA A 296 -12.53 6.91 26.13
C ALA A 296 -12.15 5.60 26.81
N ALA A 297 -11.04 5.59 27.55
CA ALA A 297 -10.60 4.42 28.31
C ALA A 297 -11.61 4.01 29.38
N ALA A 298 -12.15 4.99 30.15
CA ALA A 298 -13.19 4.73 31.15
C ALA A 298 -14.48 4.21 30.51
N TRP A 299 -14.87 4.78 29.35
CA TRP A 299 -16.03 4.30 28.61
C TRP A 299 -15.84 2.85 28.18
N ALA A 300 -14.74 2.53 27.48
CA ALA A 300 -14.46 1.20 26.97
C ALA A 300 -14.43 0.14 28.09
N ALA A 301 -13.86 0.49 29.25
CA ALA A 301 -13.80 -0.43 30.38
C ALA A 301 -15.16 -0.69 31.04
N LEU A 302 -16.05 0.31 31.05
CA LEU A 302 -17.33 0.23 31.76
C LEU A 302 -18.50 -0.20 30.87
N GLU A 303 -18.39 -0.02 29.53
CA GLU A 303 -19.44 -0.41 28.58
C GLU A 303 -19.72 -1.91 28.66
N ASP A 304 -18.67 -2.72 28.75
CA ASP A 304 -18.77 -4.19 28.89
C ASP A 304 -19.38 -4.62 30.24
N GLU A 305 -19.19 -3.84 31.30
CA GLU A 305 -19.70 -4.15 32.62
C GLU A 305 -21.19 -3.80 32.82
N VAL A 306 -21.61 -2.70 32.19
CA VAL A 306 -22.98 -2.16 32.39
C VAL A 306 -23.99 -2.83 31.46
N GLY A 307 -23.53 -3.34 30.31
CA GLY A 307 -24.38 -3.95 29.26
C GLY A 307 -25.17 -2.91 28.46
N ALA A 308 -25.69 -3.31 27.31
CA ALA A 308 -26.29 -2.43 26.29
C ALA A 308 -27.55 -1.65 26.72
N GLU A 309 -28.16 -1.97 27.88
CA GLU A 309 -29.42 -1.36 28.34
C GLU A 309 -29.21 -0.21 29.33
N GLU A 310 -28.04 -0.05 29.94
CA GLU A 310 -27.77 1.02 30.90
C GLU A 310 -26.60 1.90 30.43
N PRO A 311 -26.76 3.24 30.46
CA PRO A 311 -25.66 4.12 30.06
C PRO A 311 -24.57 4.15 31.14
N VAL A 312 -23.29 4.17 30.73
CA VAL A 312 -22.16 4.49 31.60
C VAL A 312 -22.39 5.88 32.24
N ARG A 313 -22.31 5.99 33.54
CA ARG A 313 -22.53 7.26 34.23
C ARG A 313 -21.23 7.98 34.54
N CYS A 314 -21.27 9.31 34.57
CA CYS A 314 -20.10 10.12 34.90
C CYS A 314 -19.49 9.77 36.25
N GLU A 315 -20.33 9.48 37.28
CA GLU A 315 -19.84 9.07 38.61
C GLU A 315 -19.08 7.74 38.56
N ASP A 316 -19.53 6.75 37.75
CA ASP A 316 -18.89 5.45 37.62
C ASP A 316 -17.56 5.59 36.87
N ALA A 317 -17.53 6.42 35.82
CA ALA A 317 -16.29 6.74 35.10
C ALA A 317 -15.27 7.46 35.99
N ALA A 318 -15.73 8.35 36.87
CA ALA A 318 -14.86 8.99 37.85
C ALA A 318 -14.26 7.97 38.83
N ASP A 319 -15.08 7.02 39.33
CA ASP A 319 -14.63 5.96 40.22
C ASP A 319 -13.59 5.06 39.55
N TRP A 320 -13.84 4.68 38.29
CA TRP A 320 -12.91 3.87 37.50
C TRP A 320 -11.57 4.61 37.28
N ILE A 321 -11.60 5.87 36.83
CA ILE A 321 -10.38 6.67 36.62
C ILE A 321 -9.60 6.83 37.93
N GLU A 322 -10.29 7.03 39.06
CA GLU A 322 -9.64 7.15 40.37
C GLU A 322 -8.98 5.84 40.82
N SER A 323 -9.52 4.68 40.42
CA SER A 323 -8.97 3.38 40.79
C SER A 323 -7.84 2.90 39.89
N GLU A 324 -7.91 3.14 38.59
CA GLU A 324 -7.02 2.53 37.59
C GLU A 324 -5.89 3.46 37.13
N ILE A 325 -6.08 4.78 37.18
CA ILE A 325 -5.13 5.75 36.66
C ILE A 325 -4.33 6.44 37.77
N GLU A 326 -3.02 6.55 37.60
CA GLU A 326 -2.17 7.26 38.56
C GLU A 326 -2.51 8.76 38.63
N PRO A 327 -2.39 9.39 39.83
CA PRO A 327 -2.73 10.80 40.01
C PRO A 327 -1.82 11.74 39.23
N ASP A 328 -2.41 12.51 38.31
CA ASP A 328 -1.80 13.65 37.63
C ASP A 328 -2.80 14.81 37.47
N GLU A 329 -2.38 15.91 36.83
CA GLU A 329 -3.25 17.08 36.64
C GLU A 329 -4.42 16.78 35.69
N THR A 330 -4.21 15.98 34.64
CA THR A 330 -5.24 15.59 33.69
C THR A 330 -6.30 14.73 34.33
N ARG A 331 -5.88 13.70 35.07
CA ARG A 331 -6.78 12.85 35.87
C ARG A 331 -7.61 13.68 36.86
N HIS A 332 -6.97 14.61 37.58
CA HIS A 332 -7.65 15.46 38.56
C HIS A 332 -8.74 16.32 37.88
N SER A 333 -8.42 16.97 36.76
CA SER A 333 -9.37 17.76 35.98
C SER A 333 -10.54 16.92 35.47
N ALA A 334 -10.27 15.77 34.88
CA ALA A 334 -11.30 14.86 34.36
C ALA A 334 -12.23 14.37 35.44
N VAL A 335 -11.69 13.92 36.59
CA VAL A 335 -12.47 13.44 37.73
C VAL A 335 -13.33 14.55 38.33
N GLU A 336 -12.82 15.78 38.47
CA GLU A 336 -13.60 16.90 38.99
C GLU A 336 -14.82 17.21 38.11
N LYS A 337 -14.65 17.20 36.79
CA LYS A 337 -15.72 17.40 35.81
C LYS A 337 -16.75 16.28 35.84
N LEU A 338 -16.29 15.02 35.87
CA LEU A 338 -17.17 13.86 35.99
C LEU A 338 -17.97 13.84 37.29
N ARG A 339 -17.33 14.16 38.43
CA ARG A 339 -18.02 14.29 39.72
C ARG A 339 -19.05 15.41 39.71
N SER A 340 -18.77 16.54 39.03
CA SER A 340 -19.72 17.64 38.89
C SER A 340 -20.94 17.24 38.04
N ALA A 341 -20.76 16.40 37.02
CA ALA A 341 -21.84 15.85 36.22
C ALA A 341 -22.64 14.76 36.96
N GLY A 342 -22.02 14.06 37.91
CA GLY A 342 -22.69 13.12 38.80
C GLY A 342 -23.30 11.93 38.05
N LYS A 343 -24.63 11.80 38.11
CA LYS A 343 -25.38 10.69 37.49
C LYS A 343 -25.75 10.91 36.02
N GLU A 344 -25.31 12.00 35.43
CA GLU A 344 -25.51 12.16 33.97
C GLU A 344 -24.80 11.04 33.20
N PRO A 345 -25.39 10.59 32.10
CA PRO A 345 -24.73 9.60 31.28
C PRO A 345 -23.46 10.19 30.66
N LEU A 346 -22.38 9.41 30.68
CA LEU A 346 -21.21 9.65 29.86
C LEU A 346 -21.60 9.28 28.42
N ARG A 347 -21.83 10.26 27.59
CA ARG A 347 -22.49 10.09 26.32
C ARG A 347 -21.47 10.06 25.19
N PRO A 348 -21.39 8.96 24.39
CA PRO A 348 -20.55 8.95 23.21
C PRO A 348 -21.09 9.94 22.18
N ARG A 349 -20.20 10.51 21.42
CA ARG A 349 -20.49 11.41 20.31
C ARG A 349 -19.37 11.41 19.29
N VAL A 350 -19.68 11.81 18.09
CA VAL A 350 -18.70 12.12 17.06
C VAL A 350 -18.45 13.61 17.07
N ARG A 351 -17.20 14.01 16.94
CA ARG A 351 -16.78 15.40 16.86
C ARG A 351 -16.18 15.70 15.52
N PHE A 352 -16.76 16.66 14.82
CA PHE A 352 -16.17 17.28 13.64
C PHE A 352 -15.29 18.45 14.10
N LEU A 353 -14.02 18.39 13.80
CA LEU A 353 -13.05 19.45 14.08
C LEU A 353 -12.86 20.28 12.83
N ASP A 354 -13.02 21.59 12.94
CA ASP A 354 -12.58 22.51 11.89
C ASP A 354 -11.05 22.55 11.90
N ARG A 355 -10.44 22.23 10.75
CA ARG A 355 -9.00 22.29 10.54
C ARG A 355 -8.62 23.38 9.55
N ASN A 356 -9.26 23.39 8.39
CA ASN A 356 -8.95 24.28 7.26
C ASN A 356 -10.22 24.69 6.52
N ALA A 357 -11.41 24.53 7.09
CA ALA A 357 -12.65 24.81 6.41
C ALA A 357 -12.83 26.30 6.11
N THR A 358 -13.47 26.60 5.00
CA THR A 358 -14.02 27.94 4.78
C THR A 358 -15.23 28.15 5.67
N GLU A 359 -15.58 29.41 5.95
CA GLU A 359 -16.79 29.75 6.73
C GLU A 359 -18.05 29.12 6.11
N GLU A 360 -18.14 29.13 4.76
CA GLU A 360 -19.24 28.52 4.02
C GLU A 360 -19.30 27.00 4.17
N ALA A 361 -18.15 26.31 4.13
CA ALA A 361 -18.08 24.87 4.33
C ALA A 361 -18.45 24.46 5.77
N PHE A 362 -18.00 25.22 6.77
CA PHE A 362 -18.35 24.96 8.16
C PHE A 362 -19.84 25.20 8.45
N GLU A 363 -20.44 26.26 7.88
CA GLU A 363 -21.88 26.49 7.96
C GLU A 363 -22.67 25.37 7.28
N ALA A 364 -22.22 24.92 6.10
CA ALA A 364 -22.84 23.81 5.39
C ALA A 364 -22.77 22.50 6.20
N LEU A 365 -21.65 22.21 6.85
CA LEU A 365 -21.54 21.06 7.73
C LEU A 365 -22.50 21.15 8.94
N ILE A 366 -22.65 22.35 9.52
CA ILE A 366 -23.64 22.56 10.59
C ILE A 366 -25.05 22.22 10.10
N GLU A 367 -25.41 22.61 8.86
CA GLU A 367 -26.73 22.33 8.30
C GLU A 367 -26.90 20.83 7.97
N ALA A 368 -25.85 20.19 7.44
CA ALA A 368 -25.87 18.78 7.01
C ALA A 368 -25.93 17.77 8.15
N VAL A 369 -25.36 18.09 9.33
CA VAL A 369 -25.44 17.20 10.50
C VAL A 369 -26.86 17.13 11.01
N ASP A 370 -27.51 15.98 10.86
CA ASP A 370 -28.85 15.70 11.39
C ASP A 370 -28.83 15.30 12.87
N GLY A 371 -30.02 15.35 13.50
CA GLY A 371 -30.19 14.89 14.90
C GLY A 371 -29.71 15.88 15.97
N GLU A 372 -29.44 15.35 17.16
CA GLU A 372 -28.95 16.17 18.28
C GLU A 372 -27.49 16.56 18.06
N LYS A 373 -27.22 17.85 18.04
CA LYS A 373 -25.87 18.40 17.88
C LYS A 373 -25.60 19.59 18.80
N ARG A 374 -24.32 19.82 19.08
CA ARG A 374 -23.83 21.05 19.74
C ARG A 374 -22.78 21.70 18.85
N VAL A 375 -22.98 22.97 18.55
CA VAL A 375 -22.09 23.76 17.68
C VAL A 375 -21.24 24.66 18.56
N TYR A 376 -19.93 24.64 18.30
CA TYR A 376 -18.93 25.49 18.93
C TYR A 376 -18.18 26.25 17.83
N ASP A 377 -17.31 27.18 18.20
CA ASP A 377 -16.61 28.03 17.24
C ASP A 377 -15.67 27.22 16.29
N GLU A 378 -15.08 26.12 16.76
CA GLU A 378 -14.09 25.33 16.03
C GLU A 378 -14.48 23.85 15.87
N HIS A 379 -15.66 23.45 16.32
CA HIS A 379 -16.10 22.05 16.21
C HIS A 379 -17.62 21.86 16.36
N ILE A 380 -18.11 20.74 15.88
CA ILE A 380 -19.49 20.28 16.03
C ILE A 380 -19.47 18.92 16.74
N ASP A 381 -20.26 18.77 17.81
CA ASP A 381 -20.54 17.48 18.44
C ASP A 381 -21.88 16.95 17.94
N ALA A 382 -21.90 15.75 17.33
CA ALA A 382 -23.08 15.03 16.90
C ALA A 382 -23.30 13.79 17.78
N PHE A 383 -24.54 13.54 18.23
CA PHE A 383 -24.83 12.49 19.21
C PHE A 383 -25.55 11.27 18.65
N ASP A 384 -26.15 11.37 17.48
CA ASP A 384 -26.95 10.33 16.85
C ASP A 384 -26.34 9.87 15.52
N MET A 385 -25.02 9.87 15.43
CA MET A 385 -24.25 9.55 14.24
C MET A 385 -23.03 8.70 14.62
N ASP A 386 -22.70 7.70 13.82
CA ASP A 386 -21.45 6.96 13.99
C ASP A 386 -20.27 7.66 13.28
N ARG A 387 -19.05 7.12 13.47
CA ARG A 387 -17.85 7.73 12.90
C ARG A 387 -17.81 7.59 11.37
N ALA A 388 -18.26 6.46 10.81
CA ALA A 388 -18.21 6.24 9.38
C ALA A 388 -19.17 7.16 8.63
N GLU A 389 -20.39 7.34 9.18
CA GLU A 389 -21.37 8.31 8.69
C GLU A 389 -20.82 9.74 8.75
N ALA A 390 -20.17 10.11 9.86
CA ALA A 390 -19.58 11.43 10.03
C ALA A 390 -18.41 11.69 9.07
N GLU A 391 -17.54 10.69 8.86
CA GLU A 391 -16.46 10.78 7.88
C GLU A 391 -16.98 10.92 6.45
N ALA A 392 -18.03 10.19 6.07
CA ALA A 392 -18.65 10.30 4.76
C ALA A 392 -19.27 11.68 4.57
N LEU A 393 -20.09 12.14 5.53
CA LEU A 393 -20.73 13.46 5.50
C LEU A 393 -19.69 14.58 5.43
N SER A 394 -18.61 14.50 6.22
CA SER A 394 -17.57 15.52 6.20
C SER A 394 -16.86 15.63 4.86
N ARG A 395 -16.65 14.50 4.17
CA ARG A 395 -16.05 14.47 2.82
C ARG A 395 -17.00 15.06 1.77
N GLU A 396 -18.26 14.68 1.79
CA GLU A 396 -19.28 15.21 0.88
C GLU A 396 -19.35 16.74 0.96
N VAL A 397 -19.48 17.28 2.18
CA VAL A 397 -19.50 18.74 2.38
C VAL A 397 -18.20 19.40 1.95
N GLU A 398 -17.05 18.78 2.24
CA GLU A 398 -15.74 19.29 1.85
C GLU A 398 -15.59 19.39 0.34
N VAL A 399 -15.95 18.34 -0.41
CA VAL A 399 -15.88 18.31 -1.89
C VAL A 399 -16.82 19.33 -2.50
N ASP A 400 -18.05 19.44 -2.01
CA ASP A 400 -19.03 20.41 -2.48
C ASP A 400 -18.57 21.87 -2.29
N HIS A 401 -17.65 22.13 -1.37
CA HIS A 401 -17.11 23.45 -1.05
C HIS A 401 -15.65 23.63 -1.47
N GLY A 402 -15.16 22.81 -2.40
CA GLY A 402 -13.88 22.96 -3.07
C GLY A 402 -12.67 22.40 -2.30
N GLY A 403 -12.89 21.59 -1.28
CA GLY A 403 -11.85 20.77 -0.65
C GLY A 403 -11.68 19.43 -1.35
N TYR A 404 -10.63 18.69 -0.98
CA TYR A 404 -10.29 17.43 -1.66
C TYR A 404 -11.06 16.21 -1.15
N GLY A 405 -11.51 16.21 0.10
CA GLY A 405 -12.20 15.05 0.69
C GLY A 405 -11.40 13.75 0.72
N PHE A 406 -10.07 13.81 0.68
CA PHE A 406 -9.21 12.63 0.54
C PHE A 406 -9.50 11.52 1.54
N LEU A 407 -9.51 10.28 1.02
CA LEU A 407 -9.35 9.07 1.81
C LEU A 407 -7.84 8.75 1.92
N PRO A 408 -7.39 8.20 3.06
CA PRO A 408 -6.01 7.74 3.16
C PRO A 408 -5.73 6.65 2.12
N PRO A 409 -4.71 6.79 1.25
CA PRO A 409 -4.39 5.75 0.28
C PRO A 409 -3.92 4.47 0.97
N SER A 410 -4.30 3.32 0.41
CA SER A 410 -3.90 1.99 0.82
C SER A 410 -2.66 1.54 0.07
N SER A 411 -1.98 0.50 0.54
CA SER A 411 -0.93 -0.16 -0.22
C SER A 411 -0.95 -1.67 -0.04
N ILE A 412 -0.45 -2.38 -1.05
CA ILE A 412 -0.08 -3.80 -0.97
C ILE A 412 1.41 -3.93 -1.27
N TYR A 413 2.07 -4.85 -0.58
CA TYR A 413 3.53 -5.00 -0.63
C TYR A 413 3.90 -6.39 -1.14
N HIS A 414 4.64 -6.42 -2.25
CA HIS A 414 5.19 -7.65 -2.79
C HIS A 414 6.64 -7.87 -2.33
N ARG A 415 7.05 -9.14 -2.31
CA ARG A 415 8.44 -9.52 -2.03
C ARG A 415 9.34 -9.10 -3.17
N PHE A 416 10.55 -8.69 -2.84
CA PHE A 416 11.57 -8.47 -3.88
C PHE A 416 11.96 -9.79 -4.52
N MET A 417 12.18 -9.74 -5.83
CA MET A 417 12.71 -10.87 -6.58
C MET A 417 14.22 -11.02 -6.38
N THR A 418 14.66 -12.24 -6.15
CA THR A 418 16.09 -12.57 -6.09
C THR A 418 16.71 -12.53 -7.49
N GLY A 419 17.87 -11.90 -7.63
CA GLY A 419 18.60 -11.89 -8.90
C GLY A 419 19.11 -13.27 -9.29
N LEU A 420 19.14 -13.56 -10.58
CA LEU A 420 19.57 -14.86 -11.13
C LEU A 420 21.01 -15.26 -10.74
N THR A 421 21.83 -14.29 -10.39
CA THR A 421 23.22 -14.49 -9.94
C THR A 421 23.36 -14.60 -8.41
N GLY A 422 22.23 -14.58 -7.70
CA GLY A 422 22.17 -14.44 -6.23
C GLY A 422 22.18 -12.96 -5.80
N GLY A 423 21.62 -12.66 -4.65
CA GLY A 423 21.42 -11.30 -4.17
C GLY A 423 20.23 -10.58 -4.81
N LYS A 424 20.07 -9.27 -4.58
CA LYS A 424 18.95 -8.48 -5.13
C LYS A 424 19.04 -8.39 -6.65
N MET A 425 17.91 -8.50 -7.34
CA MET A 425 17.80 -8.17 -8.77
C MET A 425 18.09 -6.69 -8.96
N SER A 426 18.89 -6.34 -9.96
CA SER A 426 19.30 -4.96 -10.21
C SER A 426 19.42 -4.67 -11.69
N SER A 427 18.77 -3.60 -12.16
CA SER A 427 18.88 -3.11 -13.53
C SER A 427 20.32 -2.74 -13.94
N SER A 428 21.17 -2.39 -12.97
CA SER A 428 22.58 -2.07 -13.23
C SER A 428 23.48 -3.31 -13.49
N ILE A 429 22.97 -4.53 -13.23
CA ILE A 429 23.70 -5.79 -13.45
C ILE A 429 22.92 -6.65 -14.44
N PRO A 430 23.19 -6.58 -15.75
CA PRO A 430 22.40 -7.26 -16.78
C PRO A 430 22.27 -8.78 -16.60
N ALA A 431 23.26 -9.44 -16.00
CA ALA A 431 23.22 -10.87 -15.71
C ALA A 431 22.33 -11.25 -14.52
N SER A 432 21.89 -10.28 -13.69
CA SER A 432 21.08 -10.53 -12.51
C SER A 432 19.58 -10.55 -12.79
N HIS A 433 19.13 -10.04 -13.95
CA HIS A 433 17.72 -9.90 -14.28
C HIS A 433 17.45 -10.30 -15.74
N ILE A 434 16.17 -10.54 -16.02
CA ILE A 434 15.66 -10.71 -17.37
C ILE A 434 14.88 -9.44 -17.72
N SER A 435 15.33 -8.74 -18.77
CA SER A 435 14.57 -7.62 -19.33
C SER A 435 13.33 -8.15 -20.06
N LEU A 436 12.24 -7.41 -20.02
CA LEU A 436 11.08 -7.68 -20.86
C LEU A 436 11.37 -7.42 -22.35
N LEU A 437 12.54 -6.85 -22.64
CA LEU A 437 13.05 -6.60 -24.00
C LEU A 437 14.13 -7.61 -24.44
N ASP A 438 14.53 -8.54 -23.58
CA ASP A 438 15.53 -9.56 -23.95
C ASP A 438 15.03 -10.39 -25.14
N ASP A 439 15.96 -10.76 -26.03
CA ASP A 439 15.68 -11.81 -27.01
C ASP A 439 15.30 -13.10 -26.29
N PRO A 440 14.30 -13.87 -26.78
CA PRO A 440 13.87 -15.11 -26.13
C PRO A 440 15.00 -16.10 -25.84
N GLU A 441 16.01 -16.23 -26.72
CA GLU A 441 17.17 -17.08 -26.53
C GLU A 441 18.11 -16.52 -25.42
N ASP A 442 18.25 -15.18 -25.31
CA ASP A 442 19.03 -14.57 -24.24
C ASP A 442 18.36 -14.83 -22.87
N GLY A 443 17.03 -14.71 -22.79
CA GLY A 443 16.25 -15.05 -21.61
C GLY A 443 16.41 -16.52 -21.21
N TYR A 444 16.34 -17.42 -22.18
CA TYR A 444 16.62 -18.85 -21.99
C TYR A 444 18.02 -19.08 -21.40
N ASP A 445 19.05 -18.49 -21.99
CA ASP A 445 20.44 -18.66 -21.57
C ASP A 445 20.69 -18.08 -20.17
N LYS A 446 20.06 -16.95 -19.82
CA LYS A 446 20.11 -16.35 -18.47
C LYS A 446 19.53 -17.32 -17.42
N VAL A 447 18.35 -17.91 -17.65
CA VAL A 447 17.75 -18.90 -16.74
C VAL A 447 18.61 -20.15 -16.65
N ARG A 448 19.14 -20.64 -17.75
CA ARG A 448 20.05 -21.80 -17.76
C ARG A 448 21.31 -21.60 -16.91
N SER A 449 21.81 -20.38 -16.86
CA SER A 449 23.01 -20.02 -16.09
C SER A 449 22.72 -19.58 -14.64
N ALA A 450 21.45 -19.39 -14.27
CA ALA A 450 21.06 -18.91 -12.95
C ALA A 450 21.60 -19.77 -11.79
N THR A 451 21.80 -19.14 -10.65
CA THR A 451 22.05 -19.85 -9.38
C THR A 451 20.81 -20.64 -8.96
N THR A 452 20.98 -21.62 -8.10
CA THR A 452 19.85 -22.43 -7.60
C THR A 452 20.06 -22.78 -6.12
N GLY A 453 18.97 -23.05 -5.40
CA GLY A 453 18.97 -23.66 -4.06
C GLY A 453 19.30 -25.16 -4.04
N GLY A 454 20.07 -25.64 -5.03
CA GLY A 454 20.44 -27.04 -5.13
C GLY A 454 21.62 -27.44 -4.26
N ARG A 455 21.70 -28.73 -3.93
CA ARG A 455 22.82 -29.29 -3.18
C ARG A 455 24.03 -29.52 -4.07
N GLU A 456 25.21 -29.67 -3.48
CA GLU A 456 26.50 -29.87 -4.17
C GLU A 456 26.52 -31.02 -5.18
N THR A 457 25.74 -32.09 -4.92
CA THR A 457 25.65 -33.24 -5.81
C THR A 457 24.20 -33.71 -5.98
N ALA A 458 23.91 -34.35 -7.12
CA ALA A 458 22.59 -34.91 -7.40
C ALA A 458 22.18 -36.00 -6.38
N GLU A 459 23.16 -36.70 -5.76
CA GLU A 459 22.90 -37.69 -4.70
C GLU A 459 22.41 -36.98 -3.43
N LYS A 460 23.11 -35.91 -3.02
CA LYS A 460 22.69 -35.09 -1.87
C LYS A 460 21.35 -34.42 -2.12
N GLN A 461 21.10 -33.95 -3.36
CA GLN A 461 19.81 -33.37 -3.74
C GLN A 461 18.66 -34.39 -3.55
N ARG A 462 18.84 -35.64 -3.98
CA ARG A 462 17.83 -36.70 -3.79
C ARG A 462 17.63 -37.11 -2.35
N GLU A 463 18.66 -37.00 -1.53
CA GLU A 463 18.63 -37.42 -0.13
C GLU A 463 18.06 -36.37 0.81
N LEU A 464 18.41 -35.10 0.57
CA LEU A 464 18.13 -33.98 1.48
C LEU A 464 17.07 -33.00 0.95
N GLY A 465 16.72 -33.10 -0.35
CA GLY A 465 15.94 -32.09 -1.03
C GLY A 465 16.72 -30.82 -1.35
N GLY A 466 16.16 -29.96 -2.21
CA GLY A 466 16.65 -28.63 -2.51
C GLY A 466 16.09 -27.56 -1.55
N GLU A 467 16.69 -26.39 -1.59
CA GLU A 467 16.26 -25.18 -0.87
C GLU A 467 15.46 -24.30 -1.85
N ALA A 468 14.18 -24.67 -2.06
CA ALA A 468 13.32 -23.96 -3.01
C ALA A 468 13.10 -22.50 -2.62
N ASP A 469 13.00 -22.23 -1.32
CA ASP A 469 12.74 -20.89 -0.77
C ASP A 469 13.89 -19.90 -1.00
N GLU A 470 15.12 -20.41 -1.20
CA GLU A 470 16.30 -19.59 -1.51
C GLU A 470 16.69 -19.69 -2.99
N CYS A 471 15.82 -20.23 -3.85
CA CYS A 471 16.12 -20.55 -5.23
C CYS A 471 15.54 -19.54 -6.21
N PRO A 472 16.36 -18.70 -6.88
CA PRO A 472 15.88 -17.75 -7.88
C PRO A 472 15.09 -18.40 -9.02
N VAL A 473 15.42 -19.66 -9.37
CA VAL A 473 14.68 -20.38 -10.41
C VAL A 473 13.29 -20.81 -9.94
N TYR A 474 13.13 -21.17 -8.64
CA TYR A 474 11.81 -21.43 -8.09
C TYR A 474 10.98 -20.14 -7.98
N GLU A 475 11.60 -19.02 -7.62
CA GLU A 475 10.91 -17.72 -7.65
C GLU A 475 10.35 -17.39 -9.05
N LEU A 476 11.07 -17.73 -10.14
CA LEU A 476 10.54 -17.57 -11.49
C LEU A 476 9.24 -18.38 -11.69
N TYR A 477 9.18 -19.62 -11.21
CA TYR A 477 7.93 -20.39 -11.27
C TYR A 477 6.82 -19.76 -10.44
N ALA A 478 7.12 -19.41 -9.19
CA ALA A 478 6.13 -18.88 -8.27
C ALA A 478 5.59 -17.50 -8.68
N TYR A 479 6.42 -16.65 -9.29
CA TYR A 479 6.11 -15.25 -9.55
C TYR A 479 5.68 -14.98 -11.01
N LEU A 480 5.96 -15.93 -11.92
CA LEU A 480 5.72 -15.71 -13.34
C LEU A 480 5.31 -16.98 -14.09
N LEU A 481 6.22 -17.99 -14.15
CA LEU A 481 6.15 -19.05 -15.16
C LEU A 481 4.99 -20.03 -14.99
N SER A 482 4.45 -20.16 -13.80
CA SER A 482 3.26 -20.99 -13.54
C SER A 482 1.95 -20.25 -13.81
N GLY A 483 1.96 -18.93 -14.06
CA GLY A 483 0.73 -18.15 -14.25
C GLY A 483 -0.27 -18.45 -13.12
N ASP A 484 -1.53 -18.70 -13.45
CA ASP A 484 -2.60 -19.05 -12.49
C ASP A 484 -2.61 -20.52 -12.04
N ASP A 485 -1.69 -21.35 -12.55
CA ASP A 485 -1.60 -22.77 -12.18
C ASP A 485 -0.84 -22.95 -10.85
N ASP A 486 -1.59 -22.87 -9.75
CA ASP A 486 -1.06 -23.04 -8.40
C ASP A 486 -0.62 -24.51 -8.14
N GLU A 487 -1.28 -25.49 -8.77
CA GLU A 487 -0.90 -26.90 -8.64
C GLU A 487 0.48 -27.14 -9.26
N PHE A 488 0.76 -26.55 -10.41
CA PHE A 488 2.07 -26.65 -11.05
C PHE A 488 3.16 -25.97 -10.21
N ALA A 489 2.90 -24.76 -9.67
CA ALA A 489 3.86 -24.10 -8.79
C ALA A 489 4.16 -24.93 -7.53
N LYS A 490 3.13 -25.56 -6.95
CA LYS A 490 3.23 -26.46 -5.80
C LYS A 490 4.00 -27.73 -6.14
N GLU A 491 3.70 -28.39 -7.26
CA GLU A 491 4.41 -29.58 -7.72
C GLU A 491 5.92 -29.30 -7.86
N VAL A 492 6.29 -28.19 -8.49
CA VAL A 492 7.70 -27.79 -8.63
C VAL A 492 8.39 -27.64 -7.26
N TYR A 493 7.69 -27.03 -6.30
CA TYR A 493 8.17 -26.88 -4.94
C TYR A 493 8.36 -28.23 -4.25
N GLU A 494 7.30 -29.04 -4.17
CA GLU A 494 7.29 -30.32 -3.46
C GLU A 494 8.33 -31.30 -4.04
N GLU A 495 8.43 -31.39 -5.36
CA GLU A 495 9.45 -32.21 -6.01
C GLU A 495 10.88 -31.71 -5.72
N CYS A 496 11.09 -30.37 -5.61
CA CYS A 496 12.39 -29.81 -5.27
C CYS A 496 12.78 -30.16 -3.84
N VAL A 497 11.93 -29.86 -2.85
CA VAL A 497 12.20 -30.11 -1.44
C VAL A 497 12.18 -31.60 -1.10
N GLY A 498 11.41 -32.40 -1.85
CA GLY A 498 11.41 -33.88 -1.77
C GLY A 498 12.62 -34.54 -2.43
N GLY A 499 13.45 -33.79 -3.17
CA GLY A 499 14.64 -34.34 -3.85
C GLY A 499 14.34 -35.09 -5.15
N GLU A 500 13.12 -35.05 -5.63
CA GLU A 500 12.68 -35.69 -6.89
C GLU A 500 13.10 -34.86 -8.11
N ARG A 501 13.09 -33.51 -7.97
CA ARG A 501 13.49 -32.56 -9.00
C ARG A 501 14.97 -32.18 -8.89
N LEU A 502 15.71 -32.40 -9.97
CA LEU A 502 17.11 -31.99 -10.07
C LEU A 502 17.22 -30.63 -10.74
N CYS A 503 18.09 -29.75 -10.23
CA CYS A 503 18.28 -28.38 -10.71
C CYS A 503 18.55 -28.29 -12.23
N GLY A 504 19.25 -29.26 -12.83
CA GLY A 504 19.50 -29.27 -14.27
C GLY A 504 18.23 -29.35 -15.11
N GLY A 505 17.31 -30.26 -14.78
CA GLY A 505 16.01 -30.41 -15.44
C GLY A 505 15.06 -29.28 -15.09
N CYS A 506 15.08 -28.80 -13.83
CA CYS A 506 14.30 -27.66 -13.38
C CYS A 506 14.64 -26.39 -14.18
N LYS A 507 15.93 -26.06 -14.30
CA LYS A 507 16.39 -24.91 -15.10
C LYS A 507 16.07 -25.05 -16.59
N GLU A 508 16.14 -26.27 -17.14
CA GLU A 508 15.76 -26.52 -18.54
C GLU A 508 14.30 -26.14 -18.78
N GLN A 509 13.40 -26.68 -17.92
CA GLN A 509 11.98 -26.38 -18.04
C GLN A 509 11.67 -24.89 -17.82
N ALA A 510 12.27 -24.25 -16.78
CA ALA A 510 12.10 -22.84 -16.54
C ALA A 510 12.60 -21.97 -17.72
N ALA A 511 13.71 -22.35 -18.34
CA ALA A 511 14.28 -21.65 -19.48
C ALA A 511 13.38 -21.74 -20.73
N GLU A 512 12.80 -22.92 -20.99
CA GLU A 512 11.82 -23.09 -22.07
C GLU A 512 10.58 -22.20 -21.86
N LEU A 513 10.00 -22.23 -20.64
CA LEU A 513 8.85 -21.39 -20.29
C LEU A 513 9.18 -19.89 -20.38
N MET A 514 10.39 -19.50 -19.98
CA MET A 514 10.83 -18.11 -20.10
C MET A 514 10.97 -17.68 -21.56
N ARG A 515 11.52 -18.55 -22.42
CA ARG A 515 11.62 -18.30 -23.86
C ARG A 515 10.24 -18.11 -24.48
N GLU A 516 9.29 -19.00 -24.15
CA GLU A 516 7.91 -18.93 -24.63
C GLU A 516 7.24 -17.63 -24.16
N PHE A 517 7.44 -17.25 -22.89
CA PHE A 517 6.91 -15.99 -22.35
C PHE A 517 7.47 -14.76 -23.08
N LEU A 518 8.78 -14.70 -23.29
CA LEU A 518 9.41 -13.55 -23.97
C LEU A 518 9.01 -13.48 -25.45
N ASP A 519 8.87 -14.61 -26.13
CA ASP A 519 8.41 -14.68 -27.52
C ASP A 519 6.99 -14.10 -27.67
N ASP A 520 6.04 -14.56 -26.85
CA ASP A 520 4.67 -14.05 -26.80
C ASP A 520 4.63 -12.55 -26.43
N HIS A 521 5.45 -12.16 -25.44
CA HIS A 521 5.52 -10.77 -25.00
C HIS A 521 6.06 -9.84 -26.10
N GLN A 522 7.12 -10.24 -26.82
CA GLN A 522 7.67 -9.45 -27.92
C GLN A 522 6.67 -9.33 -29.08
N GLU A 523 5.96 -10.40 -29.44
CA GLU A 523 4.91 -10.37 -30.46
C GLU A 523 3.81 -9.35 -30.10
N LYS A 524 3.33 -9.38 -28.85
CA LYS A 524 2.34 -8.41 -28.37
C LYS A 524 2.86 -6.98 -28.31
N ARG A 525 4.13 -6.79 -27.96
CA ARG A 525 4.74 -5.45 -27.99
C ARG A 525 4.82 -4.87 -29.39
N GLU A 526 5.15 -5.71 -30.40
CA GLU A 526 5.16 -5.28 -31.81
C GLU A 526 3.75 -4.88 -32.27
N GLU A 527 2.71 -5.64 -31.90
CA GLU A 527 1.32 -5.29 -32.19
C GLU A 527 0.90 -3.95 -31.57
N TRP A 528 1.32 -3.68 -30.32
CA TRP A 528 1.02 -2.42 -29.67
C TRP A 528 1.86 -1.26 -30.20
N ALA A 529 3.09 -1.50 -30.66
CA ALA A 529 3.93 -0.46 -31.26
C ALA A 529 3.28 0.14 -32.52
N ASP A 530 2.56 -0.69 -33.29
CA ASP A 530 1.81 -0.25 -34.48
C ASP A 530 0.56 0.58 -34.11
N LYS A 531 0.02 0.39 -32.92
CA LYS A 531 -1.21 1.07 -32.43
C LYS A 531 -0.91 2.26 -31.51
N LEU A 532 0.31 2.38 -31.02
CA LEU A 532 0.68 3.37 -30.00
C LEU A 532 0.43 4.82 -30.45
N ASP A 533 0.65 5.09 -31.75
CA ASP A 533 0.41 6.41 -32.35
C ASP A 533 -1.11 6.76 -32.44
N GLU A 534 -2.00 5.77 -32.26
CA GLU A 534 -3.45 5.96 -32.22
C GLU A 534 -3.95 6.30 -30.79
N LEU A 535 -3.12 6.01 -29.79
CA LEU A 535 -3.40 6.36 -28.40
C LEU A 535 -3.02 7.83 -28.17
N ASP A 536 -3.89 8.60 -27.54
CA ASP A 536 -3.63 10.01 -27.17
C ASP A 536 -2.67 10.10 -25.96
N ILE A 537 -1.53 9.39 -26.07
CA ILE A 537 -0.47 9.35 -25.06
C ILE A 537 0.75 10.02 -25.66
N ASP A 538 1.08 11.21 -25.16
CA ASP A 538 2.31 11.90 -25.56
C ASP A 538 3.52 11.25 -24.86
N LEU A 539 4.27 10.44 -25.61
CA LEU A 539 5.49 9.79 -25.13
C LEU A 539 6.77 10.54 -25.52
N ASP A 540 6.65 11.54 -26.40
CA ASP A 540 7.78 12.33 -26.86
C ASP A 540 7.82 13.67 -26.08
N SER A 541 8.85 13.92 -25.33
CA SER A 541 9.03 15.22 -24.69
C SER A 541 9.49 16.26 -25.73
N ASP A 542 8.68 17.28 -25.98
CA ASP A 542 9.09 18.48 -26.74
C ASP A 542 10.21 19.30 -26.03
N ARG A 543 10.77 18.76 -24.96
CA ARG A 543 11.72 19.44 -24.08
C ARG A 543 13.13 19.35 -24.63
N LYS A 544 13.62 20.47 -25.11
CA LYS A 544 14.99 20.59 -25.62
C LYS A 544 15.97 20.93 -24.49
N ARG A 545 16.96 20.09 -24.29
CA ARG A 545 18.23 20.51 -23.76
C ARG A 545 19.35 20.11 -24.69
#